data_2d2618a5c6157962d955a4d87caa282d
#
_entry.id   2d2618a5c6157962d955a4d87caa282d
#
_cell.length_a   1.000
_cell.length_b   1.000
_cell.length_c   1.000
_cell.angle_alpha   90.00
_cell.angle_beta   90.00
_cell.angle_gamma   90.00
#
_symmetry.space_group_name_H-M   'P 1'
#
loop_
_entity.id
_entity.type
_entity.pdbx_description
1 polymer ?
#
loop_
_entity_poly.entity_id
_entity_poly.type
_entity_poly.pdbx_seq_one_letter_code
_entity_poly.pdbx_strand_id
1 'polypeptide(L)'
;EKNLLNKWRDHFVIEEDMVEVRCSMLTPYKVLESSGHTAKFNDYMVSDTVDKMLYRADQLVEQMLEKKYEECKDEAQKQLIHKDLHAASDMTGEELDACIERWDIKSPKGNPLTKSVPFNLMFNTKIGPGERAIPGFLRPETAQGIFVNFPRLYDFVRKLPFACAQTGVAYRNEIAPRNQLVRCREFMMAEIEHFVDPEELDNVPKFEHVKDLRIPLLSAPQQELDVSDATEMTLEEACNQHVIVHRTLGYFIGRTYLFMVSIGIDPKRLRFRQHR
;
A
#
# COMPACT_ATOMS: atom_id res chain seq x y z
N GLU A 1 -6.38 -18.14 -8.52
CA GLU A 1 -6.57 -17.43 -7.24
C GLU A 1 -6.55 -18.40 -6.06
N LYS A 2 -7.48 -19.39 -5.98
CA LYS A 2 -7.58 -20.32 -4.85
C LYS A 2 -6.28 -21.07 -4.55
N ASN A 3 -5.58 -21.55 -5.56
CA ASN A 3 -4.29 -22.23 -5.38
C ASN A 3 -3.22 -21.30 -4.78
N LEU A 4 -3.22 -20.04 -5.18
CA LEU A 4 -2.32 -19.03 -4.63
C LEU A 4 -2.62 -18.76 -3.15
N LEU A 5 -3.90 -18.60 -2.80
CA LEU A 5 -4.33 -18.41 -1.42
C LEU A 5 -3.99 -19.61 -0.53
N ASN A 6 -4.18 -20.83 -1.02
CA ASN A 6 -3.79 -22.04 -0.29
C ASN A 6 -2.28 -22.05 -0.05
N LYS A 7 -1.46 -21.78 -1.07
CA LYS A 7 -0.01 -21.73 -0.93
C LYS A 7 0.44 -20.62 0.02
N TRP A 8 -0.22 -19.46 -0.01
CA TRP A 8 0.03 -18.37 0.93
C TRP A 8 -0.30 -18.80 2.37
N ARG A 9 -1.44 -19.46 2.54
CA ARG A 9 -1.88 -19.97 3.84
C ARG A 9 -0.91 -21.02 4.39
N ASP A 10 -0.46 -21.96 3.56
CA ASP A 10 0.52 -22.98 3.97
C ASP A 10 1.83 -22.31 4.40
N HIS A 11 2.36 -21.38 3.59
CA HIS A 11 3.65 -20.74 3.80
C HIS A 11 3.67 -19.80 5.01
N PHE A 12 2.62 -18.99 5.21
CA PHE A 12 2.60 -17.99 6.28
C PHE A 12 1.80 -18.48 7.50
N VAL A 13 0.61 -19.03 7.31
CA VAL A 13 -0.25 -19.34 8.45
C VAL A 13 0.15 -20.65 9.11
N ILE A 14 0.32 -21.70 8.32
CA ILE A 14 0.58 -23.04 8.86
C ILE A 14 2.04 -23.17 9.31
N GLU A 15 3.02 -22.81 8.47
CA GLU A 15 4.44 -22.94 8.83
C GLU A 15 4.86 -22.00 9.97
N GLU A 16 4.17 -20.85 10.12
CA GLU A 16 4.48 -19.88 11.18
C GLU A 16 3.58 -20.00 12.42
N ASP A 17 2.66 -20.95 12.45
CA ASP A 17 1.72 -21.19 13.57
C ASP A 17 0.91 -19.92 13.91
N MET A 18 0.37 -19.26 12.87
CA MET A 18 -0.41 -18.05 13.04
C MET A 18 -1.88 -18.34 13.30
N VAL A 19 -2.52 -17.49 14.08
CA VAL A 19 -3.98 -17.53 14.26
C VAL A 19 -4.65 -17.02 12.98
N GLU A 20 -5.60 -17.77 12.43
CA GLU A 20 -6.37 -17.36 11.27
C GLU A 20 -7.77 -16.92 11.68
N VAL A 21 -8.20 -15.72 11.24
CA VAL A 21 -9.53 -15.18 11.52
C VAL A 21 -10.28 -14.84 10.25
N ARG A 22 -11.60 -14.77 10.37
CA ARG A 22 -12.48 -14.28 9.33
C ARG A 22 -13.44 -13.26 9.90
N CYS A 23 -13.32 -12.01 9.46
CA CYS A 23 -14.15 -10.90 9.90
C CYS A 23 -15.14 -10.46 8.83
N SER A 24 -16.16 -9.72 9.26
CA SER A 24 -17.20 -9.20 8.36
C SER A 24 -16.64 -8.20 7.33
N MET A 25 -17.17 -8.21 6.12
CA MET A 25 -16.91 -7.21 5.09
C MET A 25 -17.61 -5.89 5.38
N LEU A 26 -18.78 -5.94 6.04
CA LEU A 26 -19.48 -4.75 6.51
C LEU A 26 -18.79 -4.24 7.77
N THR A 27 -18.26 -3.04 7.69
CA THR A 27 -17.50 -2.40 8.77
C THR A 27 -18.24 -1.15 9.26
N PRO A 28 -18.54 -1.05 10.57
CA PRO A 28 -19.15 0.15 11.13
C PRO A 28 -18.28 1.39 10.94
N TYR A 29 -18.91 2.55 10.75
CA TYR A 29 -18.24 3.85 10.57
C TYR A 29 -17.13 4.09 11.61
N LYS A 30 -17.43 3.85 12.90
CA LYS A 30 -16.49 4.10 14.01
C LYS A 30 -15.17 3.34 13.91
N VAL A 31 -15.16 2.15 13.33
CA VAL A 31 -13.93 1.35 13.15
C VAL A 31 -13.00 2.05 12.15
N LEU A 32 -13.55 2.51 11.03
CA LEU A 32 -12.77 3.19 9.98
C LEU A 32 -12.47 4.66 10.32
N GLU A 33 -13.27 5.28 11.19
CA GLU A 33 -12.97 6.58 11.79
C GLU A 33 -11.74 6.47 12.70
N SER A 34 -11.72 5.48 13.59
CA SER A 34 -10.60 5.25 14.52
C SER A 34 -9.28 4.92 13.83
N SER A 35 -9.33 4.26 12.68
CA SER A 35 -8.14 3.97 11.85
C SER A 35 -7.76 5.10 10.89
N GLY A 36 -8.54 6.21 10.87
CA GLY A 36 -8.27 7.36 10.03
C GLY A 36 -8.75 7.25 8.58
N HIS A 37 -9.32 6.13 8.17
CA HIS A 37 -9.76 5.93 6.77
C HIS A 37 -10.86 6.89 6.33
N THR A 38 -11.76 7.27 7.23
CA THR A 38 -12.84 8.22 6.88
C THR A 38 -12.31 9.60 6.50
N ALA A 39 -11.17 10.00 7.06
CA ALA A 39 -10.57 11.32 6.83
C ALA A 39 -9.47 11.31 5.76
N LYS A 40 -8.67 10.23 5.66
CA LYS A 40 -7.42 10.23 4.90
C LYS A 40 -7.45 9.31 3.68
N PHE A 41 -8.42 8.40 3.56
CA PHE A 41 -8.47 7.45 2.46
C PHE A 41 -9.15 8.07 1.22
N ASN A 42 -8.57 9.17 0.74
CA ASN A 42 -9.08 9.95 -0.36
C ASN A 42 -8.03 10.06 -1.47
N ASP A 43 -8.50 9.93 -2.72
CA ASP A 43 -7.78 10.41 -3.89
C ASP A 43 -8.36 11.76 -4.31
N TYR A 44 -7.60 12.57 -5.01
CA TYR A 44 -8.10 13.81 -5.60
C TYR A 44 -8.51 13.59 -7.04
N MET A 45 -9.73 14.05 -7.38
CA MET A 45 -10.28 14.02 -8.73
C MET A 45 -10.22 15.38 -9.38
N VAL A 46 -9.90 15.39 -10.67
CA VAL A 46 -10.15 16.52 -11.57
C VAL A 46 -11.06 16.06 -12.71
N SER A 47 -11.84 16.97 -13.26
CA SER A 47 -12.72 16.71 -14.40
C SER A 47 -12.29 17.54 -15.59
N ASP A 48 -12.32 16.94 -16.77
CA ASP A 48 -12.27 17.69 -18.03
C ASP A 48 -13.50 18.62 -18.13
N THR A 49 -13.28 19.89 -18.42
CA THR A 49 -14.36 20.89 -18.43
C THR A 49 -15.32 20.72 -19.59
N VAL A 50 -14.92 20.03 -20.65
CA VAL A 50 -15.69 19.84 -21.89
C VAL A 50 -16.46 18.51 -21.87
N ASP A 51 -15.75 17.39 -21.76
CA ASP A 51 -16.37 16.05 -21.87
C ASP A 51 -16.73 15.42 -20.51
N LYS A 52 -16.41 16.11 -19.41
CA LYS A 52 -16.71 15.67 -18.03
C LYS A 52 -16.04 14.36 -17.61
N MET A 53 -15.04 13.91 -18.36
CA MET A 53 -14.26 12.75 -17.95
C MET A 53 -13.48 13.04 -16.66
N LEU A 54 -13.50 12.05 -15.77
CA LEU A 54 -12.85 12.12 -14.47
C LEU A 54 -11.47 11.48 -14.52
N TYR A 55 -10.50 12.14 -13.88
CA TYR A 55 -9.13 11.66 -13.75
C TYR A 55 -8.69 11.77 -12.30
N ARG A 56 -7.81 10.87 -11.85
CA ARG A 56 -7.05 11.08 -10.63
C ARG A 56 -6.04 12.19 -10.88
N ALA A 57 -6.07 13.20 -10.03
CA ALA A 57 -5.26 14.40 -10.22
C ALA A 57 -3.76 14.10 -10.15
N ASP A 58 -3.32 13.32 -9.15
CA ASP A 58 -1.94 12.89 -8.96
C ASP A 58 -1.40 12.15 -10.19
N GLN A 59 -2.13 11.12 -10.67
CA GLN A 59 -1.70 10.33 -11.82
C GLN A 59 -1.68 11.12 -13.13
N LEU A 60 -2.62 12.05 -13.30
CA LEU A 60 -2.63 12.92 -14.47
C LEU A 60 -1.43 13.88 -14.44
N VAL A 61 -1.12 14.43 -13.26
CA VAL A 61 0.05 15.28 -13.04
C VAL A 61 1.32 14.50 -13.33
N GLU A 62 1.50 13.31 -12.77
CA GLU A 62 2.65 12.43 -13.04
C GLU A 62 2.84 12.19 -14.54
N GLN A 63 1.81 11.70 -15.23
CA GLN A 63 1.88 11.39 -16.66
C GLN A 63 2.22 12.60 -17.54
N MET A 64 1.73 13.76 -17.17
CA MET A 64 1.99 14.98 -17.95
C MET A 64 3.35 15.58 -17.63
N LEU A 65 3.82 15.46 -16.40
CA LEU A 65 5.16 15.87 -16.01
C LEU A 65 6.24 14.95 -16.59
N GLU A 66 6.01 13.64 -16.64
CA GLU A 66 6.91 12.70 -17.33
C GLU A 66 7.15 13.11 -18.78
N LYS A 67 6.09 13.40 -19.54
CA LYS A 67 6.21 13.88 -20.92
C LYS A 67 6.98 15.19 -21.03
N LYS A 68 6.65 16.15 -20.14
CA LYS A 68 7.35 17.45 -20.10
C LYS A 68 8.83 17.30 -19.74
N TYR A 69 9.17 16.36 -18.86
CA TYR A 69 10.55 16.05 -18.49
C TYR A 69 11.35 15.52 -19.67
N GLU A 70 10.77 14.60 -20.44
CA GLU A 70 11.40 14.05 -21.66
C GLU A 70 11.62 15.12 -22.75
N GLU A 71 10.68 16.05 -22.90
CA GLU A 71 10.73 17.10 -23.91
C GLU A 71 11.60 18.32 -23.50
N CYS A 72 11.85 18.49 -22.18
CA CYS A 72 12.56 19.64 -21.63
C CYS A 72 14.06 19.57 -21.93
N LYS A 73 14.63 20.71 -22.38
CA LYS A 73 16.08 20.85 -22.64
C LYS A 73 16.80 21.74 -21.64
N ASP A 74 16.05 22.44 -20.79
CA ASP A 74 16.61 23.34 -19.77
C ASP A 74 16.78 22.52 -18.46
N GLU A 75 18.01 22.39 -18.02
CA GLU A 75 18.36 21.61 -16.81
C GLU A 75 17.74 22.19 -15.53
N ALA A 76 17.61 23.52 -15.40
CA ALA A 76 16.97 24.11 -14.23
C ALA A 76 15.47 23.80 -14.19
N GLN A 77 14.82 23.85 -15.35
CA GLN A 77 13.41 23.48 -15.46
C GLN A 77 13.20 21.96 -15.27
N LYS A 78 14.10 21.14 -15.77
CA LYS A 78 14.08 19.69 -15.54
C LYS A 78 14.12 19.33 -14.06
N GLN A 79 14.99 19.96 -13.29
CA GLN A 79 15.07 19.74 -11.84
C GLN A 79 13.75 20.08 -11.14
N LEU A 80 13.09 21.16 -11.56
CA LEU A 80 11.80 21.54 -10.99
C LEU A 80 10.69 20.56 -11.37
N ILE A 81 10.64 20.12 -12.63
CA ILE A 81 9.70 19.08 -13.09
C ILE A 81 9.93 17.77 -12.29
N HIS A 82 11.17 17.35 -12.14
CA HIS A 82 11.54 16.15 -11.41
C HIS A 82 11.10 16.21 -9.94
N LYS A 83 11.30 17.35 -9.29
CA LYS A 83 10.83 17.55 -7.91
C LYS A 83 9.31 17.42 -7.82
N ASP A 84 8.55 18.10 -8.68
CA ASP A 84 7.09 18.05 -8.65
C ASP A 84 6.56 16.66 -9.05
N LEU A 85 7.22 15.96 -9.98
CA LEU A 85 6.90 14.60 -10.39
C LEU A 85 7.00 13.60 -9.19
N HIS A 86 8.09 13.69 -8.43
CA HIS A 86 8.27 12.80 -7.27
C HIS A 86 7.39 13.14 -6.07
N ALA A 87 6.91 14.38 -5.98
CA ALA A 87 6.01 14.81 -4.92
C ALA A 87 4.53 14.56 -5.25
N ALA A 88 4.17 14.35 -6.52
CA ALA A 88 2.78 14.38 -7.01
C ALA A 88 1.84 13.43 -6.24
N SER A 89 2.31 12.22 -5.88
CA SER A 89 1.52 11.23 -5.14
C SER A 89 1.21 11.64 -3.69
N ASP A 90 1.99 12.55 -3.11
CA ASP A 90 1.87 13.01 -1.73
C ASP A 90 1.27 14.41 -1.60
N MET A 91 1.01 15.08 -2.73
CA MET A 91 0.45 16.42 -2.79
C MET A 91 -0.99 16.47 -2.28
N THR A 92 -1.31 17.50 -1.52
CA THR A 92 -2.68 17.88 -1.18
C THR A 92 -3.44 18.39 -2.42
N GLY A 93 -4.78 18.51 -2.32
CA GLY A 93 -5.57 19.04 -3.45
C GLY A 93 -5.15 20.45 -3.89
N GLU A 94 -4.81 21.32 -2.93
CA GLU A 94 -4.36 22.68 -3.21
C GLU A 94 -2.99 22.70 -3.91
N GLU A 95 -2.08 21.82 -3.51
CA GLU A 95 -0.77 21.65 -4.15
C GLU A 95 -0.88 21.05 -5.55
N LEU A 96 -1.78 20.08 -5.75
CA LEU A 96 -2.09 19.54 -7.07
C LEU A 96 -2.67 20.61 -8.00
N ASP A 97 -3.62 21.43 -7.52
CA ASP A 97 -4.18 22.53 -8.28
C ASP A 97 -3.09 23.54 -8.68
N ALA A 98 -2.21 23.92 -7.74
CA ALA A 98 -1.09 24.81 -8.01
C ALA A 98 -0.09 24.20 -9.01
N CYS A 99 0.14 22.91 -8.96
CA CYS A 99 0.99 22.19 -9.89
C CYS A 99 0.38 22.15 -11.31
N ILE A 100 -0.94 21.88 -11.40
CA ILE A 100 -1.70 21.88 -12.66
C ILE A 100 -1.62 23.27 -13.31
N GLU A 101 -1.81 24.35 -12.55
CA GLU A 101 -1.71 25.72 -13.03
C GLU A 101 -0.27 26.08 -13.45
N ARG A 102 0.73 25.76 -12.62
CA ARG A 102 2.16 26.04 -12.90
C ARG A 102 2.63 25.45 -14.22
N TRP A 103 2.24 24.24 -14.49
CA TRP A 103 2.70 23.47 -15.64
C TRP A 103 1.72 23.47 -16.82
N ASP A 104 0.62 24.24 -16.76
CA ASP A 104 -0.47 24.25 -17.77
C ASP A 104 -0.90 22.83 -18.14
N ILE A 105 -1.18 22.01 -17.10
CA ILE A 105 -1.59 20.62 -17.29
C ILE A 105 -3.04 20.58 -17.76
N LYS A 106 -3.27 19.85 -18.85
CA LYS A 106 -4.58 19.68 -19.48
C LYS A 106 -4.98 18.21 -19.48
N SER A 107 -6.24 17.95 -19.75
CA SER A 107 -6.70 16.58 -19.97
C SER A 107 -5.96 15.95 -21.17
N PRO A 108 -5.98 14.61 -21.32
CA PRO A 108 -5.39 13.94 -22.47
C PRO A 108 -5.97 14.40 -23.83
N LYS A 109 -7.13 15.07 -23.81
CA LYS A 109 -7.75 15.69 -24.99
C LYS A 109 -7.37 17.16 -25.19
N GLY A 110 -6.54 17.72 -24.33
CA GLY A 110 -6.10 19.11 -24.42
C GLY A 110 -7.07 20.13 -23.80
N ASN A 111 -8.11 19.69 -23.10
CA ASN A 111 -9.10 20.58 -22.48
C ASN A 111 -8.64 21.02 -21.06
N PRO A 112 -9.11 22.19 -20.58
CA PRO A 112 -8.89 22.63 -19.22
C PRO A 112 -9.50 21.68 -18.20
N LEU A 113 -8.90 21.63 -17.00
CA LEU A 113 -9.35 20.83 -15.89
C LEU A 113 -10.13 21.69 -14.87
N THR A 114 -11.01 21.04 -14.11
CA THR A 114 -11.61 21.67 -12.90
C THR A 114 -10.58 21.68 -11.78
N LYS A 115 -10.89 22.41 -10.70
CA LYS A 115 -10.16 22.24 -9.43
C LYS A 115 -10.31 20.82 -8.91
N SER A 116 -9.33 20.38 -8.16
CA SER A 116 -9.31 19.06 -7.52
C SER A 116 -10.38 18.96 -6.44
N VAL A 117 -11.03 17.82 -6.36
CA VAL A 117 -12.04 17.51 -5.34
C VAL A 117 -11.67 16.18 -4.67
N PRO A 118 -11.65 16.10 -3.33
CA PRO A 118 -11.38 14.86 -2.65
C PRO A 118 -12.49 13.84 -2.89
N PHE A 119 -12.10 12.61 -3.17
CA PHE A 119 -12.99 11.49 -3.38
C PHE A 119 -12.60 10.33 -2.47
N ASN A 120 -13.48 10.01 -1.51
CA ASN A 120 -13.22 8.90 -0.61
C ASN A 120 -13.37 7.56 -1.32
N LEU A 121 -12.34 6.72 -1.24
CA LEU A 121 -12.27 5.43 -1.93
C LEU A 121 -13.09 4.32 -1.26
N MET A 122 -13.78 4.59 -0.16
CA MET A 122 -14.61 3.59 0.48
C MET A 122 -16.04 3.60 -0.08
N PHE A 123 -16.60 2.40 -0.29
CA PHE A 123 -18.03 2.24 -0.54
C PHE A 123 -18.82 2.41 0.75
N ASN A 124 -19.57 3.49 0.87
CA ASN A 124 -20.44 3.72 2.01
C ASN A 124 -21.75 2.91 1.88
N THR A 125 -22.33 2.56 3.01
CA THR A 125 -23.61 1.87 3.11
C THR A 125 -24.31 2.19 4.42
N LYS A 126 -25.56 1.76 4.53
CA LYS A 126 -26.33 1.80 5.79
C LYS A 126 -26.50 0.37 6.31
N ILE A 127 -26.22 0.17 7.58
CA ILE A 127 -26.37 -1.11 8.27
C ILE A 127 -27.60 -1.05 9.14
N GLY A 128 -28.60 -1.87 8.83
CA GLY A 128 -29.91 -1.91 9.50
C GLY A 128 -31.00 -1.14 8.77
N PRO A 129 -32.26 -1.28 9.21
CA PRO A 129 -33.43 -0.71 8.54
C PRO A 129 -33.77 0.72 9.00
N GLY A 130 -34.33 1.49 8.06
CA GLY A 130 -34.97 2.78 8.31
C GLY A 130 -34.07 3.83 8.99
N GLU A 131 -34.69 4.65 9.86
CA GLU A 131 -34.01 5.76 10.54
C GLU A 131 -32.98 5.31 11.59
N ARG A 132 -33.06 4.05 12.03
CA ARG A 132 -32.11 3.48 13.00
C ARG A 132 -30.88 2.86 12.32
N ALA A 133 -30.79 2.94 10.99
CA ALA A 133 -29.63 2.44 10.26
C ALA A 133 -28.37 3.23 10.65
N ILE A 134 -27.31 2.51 10.98
CA ILE A 134 -26.02 3.09 11.29
C ILE A 134 -25.17 3.21 10.02
N PRO A 135 -24.34 4.25 9.89
CA PRO A 135 -23.43 4.36 8.76
C PRO A 135 -22.33 3.27 8.85
N GLY A 136 -21.98 2.74 7.71
CA GLY A 136 -20.92 1.74 7.57
C GLY A 136 -20.34 1.75 6.18
N PHE A 137 -19.38 0.88 5.95
CA PHE A 137 -18.65 0.76 4.68
C PHE A 137 -18.41 -0.71 4.35
N LEU A 138 -18.21 -0.98 3.07
CA LEU A 138 -17.50 -2.17 2.66
C LEU A 138 -16.01 -1.96 2.96
N ARG A 139 -15.37 -2.92 3.64
CA ARG A 139 -13.98 -2.78 4.11
C ARG A 139 -13.02 -2.53 2.95
N PRO A 140 -12.13 -1.51 3.05
CA PRO A 140 -11.10 -1.24 2.03
C PRO A 140 -9.87 -2.15 2.18
N GLU A 141 -9.73 -2.82 3.32
CA GLU A 141 -8.66 -3.75 3.69
C GLU A 141 -9.14 -4.70 4.80
N THR A 142 -8.37 -5.70 5.13
CA THR A 142 -8.75 -6.74 6.09
C THR A 142 -8.16 -6.54 7.50
N ALA A 143 -7.20 -5.62 7.66
CA ALA A 143 -6.45 -5.40 8.91
C ALA A 143 -7.33 -4.98 10.10
N GLN A 144 -8.31 -4.09 9.90
CA GLN A 144 -9.15 -3.58 11.01
C GLN A 144 -9.91 -4.68 11.73
N GLY A 145 -10.31 -5.75 11.02
CA GLY A 145 -10.94 -6.90 11.64
C GLY A 145 -10.02 -7.59 12.66
N ILE A 146 -8.73 -7.63 12.39
CA ILE A 146 -7.73 -8.21 13.30
C ILE A 146 -7.57 -7.30 14.52
N PHE A 147 -7.36 -5.99 14.31
CA PHE A 147 -7.18 -5.01 15.41
C PHE A 147 -8.37 -4.94 16.36
N VAL A 148 -9.60 -4.92 15.82
CA VAL A 148 -10.83 -4.92 16.65
C VAL A 148 -10.93 -6.18 17.50
N ASN A 149 -10.42 -7.31 17.03
CA ASN A 149 -10.42 -8.58 17.76
C ASN A 149 -9.15 -8.81 18.58
N PHE A 150 -8.20 -7.90 18.62
CA PHE A 150 -6.93 -8.07 19.35
C PHE A 150 -7.13 -8.52 20.81
N PRO A 151 -8.03 -7.93 21.63
CA PRO A 151 -8.20 -8.38 23.00
C PRO A 151 -8.59 -9.86 23.10
N ARG A 152 -9.49 -10.32 22.23
CA ARG A 152 -9.91 -11.73 22.17
C ARG A 152 -8.81 -12.66 21.69
N LEU A 153 -8.03 -12.20 20.71
CA LEU A 153 -6.89 -12.95 20.18
C LEU A 153 -5.81 -13.10 21.25
N TYR A 154 -5.52 -12.01 21.96
CA TYR A 154 -4.56 -12.05 23.07
C TYR A 154 -5.02 -12.95 24.22
N ASP A 155 -6.30 -12.88 24.58
CA ASP A 155 -6.88 -13.77 25.59
C ASP A 155 -6.79 -15.26 25.21
N PHE A 156 -6.86 -15.56 23.92
CA PHE A 156 -6.72 -16.91 23.39
C PHE A 156 -5.27 -17.39 23.40
N VAL A 157 -4.33 -16.57 22.89
CA VAL A 157 -2.91 -16.94 22.74
C VAL A 157 -2.13 -16.76 24.05
N ARG A 158 -2.42 -15.68 24.80
CA ARG A 158 -1.84 -15.30 26.11
C ARG A 158 -0.32 -15.15 26.13
N LYS A 159 0.28 -14.83 25.00
CA LYS A 159 1.72 -14.56 24.89
C LYS A 159 2.02 -13.66 23.70
N LEU A 160 3.15 -12.96 23.77
CA LEU A 160 3.82 -12.31 22.63
C LEU A 160 5.14 -13.04 22.36
N PRO A 161 5.64 -13.07 21.12
CA PRO A 161 4.94 -12.59 19.93
C PRO A 161 3.83 -13.56 19.49
N PHE A 162 2.82 -13.03 18.77
CA PHE A 162 1.90 -13.84 17.99
C PHE A 162 1.48 -13.10 16.73
N ALA A 163 1.06 -13.83 15.72
CA ALA A 163 0.54 -13.26 14.50
C ALA A 163 -0.89 -13.72 14.23
N CYS A 164 -1.67 -12.83 13.63
CA CYS A 164 -3.00 -13.14 13.17
C CYS A 164 -3.12 -12.83 11.67
N ALA A 165 -3.63 -13.79 10.92
CA ALA A 165 -3.80 -13.72 9.49
C ALA A 165 -5.28 -13.66 9.10
N GLN A 166 -5.59 -12.95 8.05
CA GLN A 166 -6.91 -12.92 7.45
C GLN A 166 -6.81 -12.85 5.92
N THR A 167 -7.62 -13.65 5.25
CA THR A 167 -7.87 -13.53 3.82
C THR A 167 -9.32 -13.10 3.58
N GLY A 168 -9.56 -12.36 2.52
CA GLY A 168 -10.94 -11.99 2.18
C GLY A 168 -11.03 -10.90 1.13
N VAL A 169 -12.25 -10.68 0.68
CA VAL A 169 -12.53 -9.63 -0.29
C VAL A 169 -12.48 -8.25 0.37
N ALA A 170 -11.84 -7.31 -0.30
CA ALA A 170 -11.81 -5.90 0.03
C ALA A 170 -12.35 -5.07 -1.15
N TYR A 171 -12.73 -3.83 -0.87
CA TYR A 171 -13.43 -2.97 -1.81
C TYR A 171 -12.83 -1.57 -1.82
N ARG A 172 -12.50 -1.07 -3.00
CA ARG A 172 -12.06 0.32 -3.18
C ARG A 172 -12.82 0.95 -4.34
N ASN A 173 -13.49 2.05 -4.11
CA ASN A 173 -14.26 2.77 -5.13
C ASN A 173 -13.32 3.55 -6.06
N GLU A 174 -12.56 2.83 -6.85
CA GLU A 174 -11.59 3.41 -7.80
C GLU A 174 -12.26 4.37 -8.77
N ILE A 175 -11.68 5.55 -8.95
CA ILE A 175 -12.18 6.60 -9.87
C ILE A 175 -12.20 6.09 -11.31
N ALA A 176 -11.10 5.46 -11.72
CA ALA A 176 -10.96 4.91 -13.07
C ALA A 176 -10.26 3.54 -13.00
N PRO A 177 -11.01 2.44 -12.84
CA PRO A 177 -10.43 1.10 -12.91
C PRO A 177 -9.82 0.89 -14.29
N ARG A 178 -8.53 0.54 -14.32
CA ARG A 178 -7.76 0.32 -15.56
C ARG A 178 -6.83 -0.87 -15.36
N ASN A 179 -6.17 -1.29 -16.44
CA ASN A 179 -5.21 -2.38 -16.41
C ASN A 179 -5.81 -3.73 -15.97
N GLN A 180 -7.05 -4.01 -16.38
CA GLN A 180 -7.73 -5.28 -16.12
C GLN A 180 -7.79 -5.63 -14.62
N LEU A 181 -7.14 -6.73 -14.19
CA LEU A 181 -7.16 -7.21 -12.81
C LEU A 181 -6.21 -6.47 -11.86
N VAL A 182 -5.34 -5.60 -12.37
CA VAL A 182 -4.36 -4.88 -11.53
C VAL A 182 -5.03 -3.81 -10.67
N ARG A 183 -6.13 -3.21 -11.18
CA ARG A 183 -6.87 -2.20 -10.43
C ARG A 183 -8.38 -2.43 -10.57
N CYS A 184 -8.94 -3.17 -9.61
CA CYS A 184 -10.35 -3.51 -9.51
C CYS A 184 -11.01 -2.82 -8.32
N ARG A 185 -12.34 -2.71 -8.35
CA ARG A 185 -13.12 -2.20 -7.21
C ARG A 185 -13.38 -3.25 -6.13
N GLU A 186 -13.29 -4.51 -6.50
CA GLU A 186 -13.40 -5.67 -5.63
C GLU A 186 -12.22 -6.59 -5.89
N PHE A 187 -11.49 -6.98 -4.85
CA PHE A 187 -10.30 -7.81 -4.98
C PHE A 187 -10.04 -8.62 -3.72
N MET A 188 -9.34 -9.73 -3.89
CA MET A 188 -8.93 -10.57 -2.77
C MET A 188 -7.68 -9.99 -2.11
N MET A 189 -7.70 -9.90 -0.78
CA MET A 189 -6.55 -9.54 0.07
C MET A 189 -6.16 -10.68 0.98
N ALA A 190 -4.90 -10.70 1.36
CA ALA A 190 -4.34 -11.54 2.40
C ALA A 190 -3.43 -10.66 3.27
N GLU A 191 -3.72 -10.54 4.54
CA GLU A 191 -3.00 -9.69 5.48
C GLU A 191 -2.63 -10.46 6.74
N ILE A 192 -1.50 -10.07 7.32
CA ILE A 192 -0.97 -10.61 8.58
C ILE A 192 -0.61 -9.43 9.47
N GLU A 193 -1.10 -9.48 10.71
CA GLU A 193 -0.68 -8.57 11.77
C GLU A 193 0.15 -9.36 12.77
N HIS A 194 1.42 -8.98 12.91
CA HIS A 194 2.36 -9.59 13.84
C HIS A 194 2.54 -8.68 15.05
N PHE A 195 2.09 -9.16 16.20
CA PHE A 195 2.15 -8.46 17.48
C PHE A 195 3.39 -8.93 18.25
N VAL A 196 4.26 -7.99 18.59
CA VAL A 196 5.55 -8.26 19.24
C VAL A 196 5.80 -7.22 20.32
N ASP A 197 6.51 -7.62 21.38
CA ASP A 197 7.00 -6.68 22.37
C ASP A 197 8.06 -5.77 21.74
N PRO A 198 7.96 -4.44 21.84
CA PRO A 198 8.95 -3.52 21.32
C PRO A 198 10.40 -3.77 21.82
N GLU A 199 10.54 -4.34 23.01
CA GLU A 199 11.85 -4.69 23.59
C GLU A 199 12.43 -5.98 23.00
N GLU A 200 11.63 -6.79 22.29
CA GLU A 200 12.02 -8.10 21.75
C GLU A 200 12.06 -8.14 20.20
N LEU A 201 12.08 -7.00 19.53
CA LEU A 201 12.06 -6.91 18.06
C LEU A 201 13.20 -7.67 17.36
N ASP A 202 14.33 -7.85 18.03
CA ASP A 202 15.47 -8.59 17.51
C ASP A 202 15.59 -10.03 18.05
N ASN A 203 14.68 -10.42 18.94
CA ASN A 203 14.64 -11.78 19.49
C ASN A 203 13.82 -12.71 18.60
N VAL A 204 14.36 -13.08 17.45
CA VAL A 204 13.71 -13.94 16.46
C VAL A 204 14.60 -15.13 16.13
N PRO A 205 14.53 -16.25 16.86
CA PRO A 205 15.36 -17.44 16.61
C PRO A 205 15.23 -17.96 15.16
N LYS A 206 14.04 -17.85 14.56
CA LYS A 206 13.79 -18.26 13.17
C LYS A 206 14.54 -17.40 12.14
N PHE A 207 15.09 -16.25 12.52
CA PHE A 207 15.88 -15.40 11.62
C PHE A 207 17.11 -16.15 11.06
N GLU A 208 17.66 -17.08 11.84
CA GLU A 208 18.76 -17.95 11.42
C GLU A 208 18.47 -18.72 10.10
N HIS A 209 17.19 -19.00 9.82
CA HIS A 209 16.81 -19.73 8.60
C HIS A 209 16.84 -18.86 7.33
N VAL A 210 16.86 -17.54 7.48
CA VAL A 210 16.80 -16.60 6.36
C VAL A 210 17.95 -15.60 6.31
N LYS A 211 18.76 -15.49 7.35
CA LYS A 211 19.78 -14.46 7.50
C LYS A 211 20.77 -14.36 6.33
N ASP A 212 21.11 -15.50 5.73
CA ASP A 212 22.05 -15.62 4.63
C ASP A 212 21.41 -15.41 3.24
N LEU A 213 20.08 -15.23 3.17
CA LEU A 213 19.42 -14.93 1.92
C LEU A 213 19.88 -13.57 1.38
N ARG A 214 20.39 -13.56 0.16
CA ARG A 214 20.71 -12.34 -0.56
C ARG A 214 19.48 -11.85 -1.29
N ILE A 215 19.10 -10.62 -1.03
CA ILE A 215 17.91 -9.99 -1.62
C ILE A 215 18.23 -8.59 -2.15
N PRO A 216 17.57 -8.15 -3.22
CA PRO A 216 17.76 -6.80 -3.75
C PRO A 216 16.96 -5.79 -2.91
N LEU A 217 17.67 -4.92 -2.22
CA LEU A 217 17.14 -3.86 -1.35
C LEU A 217 17.38 -2.49 -1.96
N LEU A 218 16.34 -1.65 -1.99
CA LEU A 218 16.41 -0.24 -2.37
C LEU A 218 16.06 0.61 -1.16
N SER A 219 17.07 1.16 -0.50
CA SER A 219 16.91 1.95 0.71
C SER A 219 16.34 3.35 0.46
N ALA A 220 15.79 4.00 1.48
CA ALA A 220 15.32 5.37 1.38
C ALA A 220 16.42 6.37 0.96
N PRO A 221 17.64 6.33 1.55
CA PRO A 221 18.75 7.20 1.10
C PRO A 221 19.12 7.01 -0.39
N GLN A 222 19.10 5.76 -0.90
CA GLN A 222 19.35 5.53 -2.33
C GLN A 222 18.28 6.20 -3.20
N GLN A 223 17.02 6.10 -2.79
CA GLN A 223 15.91 6.73 -3.51
C GLN A 223 15.97 8.26 -3.46
N GLU A 224 16.46 8.86 -2.38
CA GLU A 224 16.69 10.32 -2.26
C GLU A 224 17.81 10.81 -3.20
N LEU A 225 18.75 9.95 -3.54
CA LEU A 225 19.82 10.19 -4.50
C LEU A 225 19.46 9.77 -5.93
N ASP A 226 18.19 9.51 -6.21
CA ASP A 226 17.69 9.02 -7.50
C ASP A 226 18.35 7.73 -8.01
N VAL A 227 18.92 6.94 -7.12
CA VAL A 227 19.41 5.61 -7.46
C VAL A 227 18.23 4.66 -7.62
N SER A 228 18.07 4.12 -8.82
CA SER A 228 16.98 3.17 -9.14
C SER A 228 17.37 1.72 -8.90
N ASP A 229 18.67 1.43 -8.88
CA ASP A 229 19.20 0.08 -8.77
C ASP A 229 19.25 -0.39 -7.31
N ALA A 230 18.64 -1.55 -7.06
CA ALA A 230 18.69 -2.17 -5.75
C ALA A 230 20.08 -2.77 -5.48
N THR A 231 20.52 -2.66 -4.24
CA THR A 231 21.77 -3.30 -3.77
C THR A 231 21.47 -4.69 -3.25
N GLU A 232 22.20 -5.70 -3.73
CA GLU A 232 22.09 -7.06 -3.20
C GLU A 232 22.94 -7.20 -1.93
N MET A 233 22.28 -7.57 -0.83
CA MET A 233 22.95 -7.89 0.44
C MET A 233 22.22 -9.01 1.18
N THR A 234 22.88 -9.65 2.14
CA THR A 234 22.21 -10.62 3.00
C THR A 234 21.26 -9.91 3.97
N LEU A 235 20.25 -10.62 4.45
CA LEU A 235 19.35 -10.06 5.47
C LEU A 235 20.10 -9.72 6.76
N GLU A 236 21.13 -10.48 7.12
CA GLU A 236 21.98 -10.17 8.26
C GLU A 236 22.78 -8.88 8.04
N GLU A 237 23.41 -8.72 6.88
CA GLU A 237 24.09 -7.46 6.51
C GLU A 237 23.13 -6.28 6.56
N ALA A 238 21.92 -6.44 6.03
CA ALA A 238 20.91 -5.39 6.00
C ALA A 238 20.44 -4.96 7.39
N CYS A 239 20.26 -5.90 8.32
CA CYS A 239 19.92 -5.59 9.71
C CYS A 239 21.10 -4.92 10.44
N ASN A 240 22.33 -5.42 10.26
CA ASN A 240 23.52 -4.86 10.89
C ASN A 240 23.86 -3.44 10.40
N GLN A 241 23.52 -3.12 9.15
CA GLN A 241 23.70 -1.79 8.55
C GLN A 241 22.46 -0.87 8.74
N HIS A 242 21.44 -1.32 9.48
CA HIS A 242 20.18 -0.60 9.69
C HIS A 242 19.42 -0.22 8.41
N VAL A 243 19.67 -0.91 7.30
CA VAL A 243 18.82 -0.84 6.10
C VAL A 243 17.46 -1.48 6.39
N ILE A 244 17.46 -2.54 7.20
CA ILE A 244 16.29 -3.13 7.83
C ILE A 244 16.37 -2.85 9.32
N VAL A 245 15.35 -2.24 9.90
CA VAL A 245 15.39 -1.65 11.25
C VAL A 245 15.51 -2.68 12.39
N HIS A 246 15.01 -3.93 12.20
CA HIS A 246 15.13 -5.00 13.19
C HIS A 246 14.94 -6.38 12.55
N ARG A 247 15.38 -7.43 13.26
CA ARG A 247 15.38 -8.82 12.75
C ARG A 247 14.00 -9.40 12.50
N THR A 248 12.97 -9.01 13.26
CA THR A 248 11.58 -9.43 12.98
C THR A 248 11.15 -9.01 11.57
N LEU A 249 11.39 -7.75 11.18
CA LEU A 249 11.10 -7.28 9.83
C LEU A 249 11.94 -8.03 8.80
N GLY A 250 13.25 -8.21 9.06
CA GLY A 250 14.15 -8.97 8.21
C GLY A 250 13.67 -10.40 7.97
N TYR A 251 13.20 -11.06 9.01
CA TYR A 251 12.65 -12.40 8.90
C TYR A 251 11.46 -12.46 7.94
N PHE A 252 10.47 -11.60 8.12
CA PHE A 252 9.27 -11.60 7.26
C PHE A 252 9.54 -11.09 5.84
N ILE A 253 10.52 -10.22 5.62
CA ILE A 253 11.02 -9.90 4.28
C ILE A 253 11.60 -11.16 3.62
N GLY A 254 12.43 -11.92 4.33
CA GLY A 254 12.97 -13.19 3.84
C GLY A 254 11.88 -14.21 3.52
N ARG A 255 10.89 -14.37 4.41
CA ARG A 255 9.72 -15.24 4.17
C ARG A 255 8.93 -14.79 2.94
N THR A 256 8.74 -13.49 2.76
CA THR A 256 8.05 -12.93 1.58
C THR A 256 8.84 -13.22 0.30
N TYR A 257 10.16 -13.05 0.31
CA TYR A 257 11.01 -13.38 -0.83
C TYR A 257 10.87 -14.87 -1.21
N LEU A 258 10.99 -15.77 -0.25
CA LEU A 258 10.84 -17.21 -0.46
C LEU A 258 9.46 -17.58 -1.01
N PHE A 259 8.41 -16.96 -0.50
CA PHE A 259 7.05 -17.14 -1.02
C PHE A 259 6.95 -16.71 -2.49
N MET A 260 7.42 -15.50 -2.82
CA MET A 260 7.35 -14.97 -4.19
C MET A 260 8.09 -15.86 -5.19
N VAL A 261 9.26 -16.32 -4.83
CA VAL A 261 10.03 -17.28 -5.65
C VAL A 261 9.28 -18.60 -5.79
N SER A 262 8.68 -19.10 -4.71
CA SER A 262 7.95 -20.37 -4.70
C SER A 262 6.71 -20.38 -5.59
N ILE A 263 6.13 -19.23 -5.87
CA ILE A 263 4.99 -19.08 -6.79
C ILE A 263 5.40 -18.76 -8.22
N GLY A 264 6.70 -18.73 -8.50
CA GLY A 264 7.26 -18.60 -9.85
C GLY A 264 7.66 -17.18 -10.26
N ILE A 265 7.75 -16.24 -9.32
CA ILE A 265 8.30 -14.91 -9.62
C ILE A 265 9.81 -15.03 -9.80
N ASP A 266 10.33 -14.49 -10.89
CA ASP A 266 11.76 -14.45 -11.17
C ASP A 266 12.47 -13.56 -10.12
N PRO A 267 13.45 -14.11 -9.36
CA PRO A 267 14.19 -13.35 -8.36
C PRO A 267 14.84 -12.07 -8.90
N LYS A 268 15.28 -12.09 -10.17
CA LYS A 268 15.89 -10.92 -10.83
C LYS A 268 14.90 -9.77 -11.10
N ARG A 269 13.62 -10.04 -10.98
CA ARG A 269 12.53 -9.07 -11.15
C ARG A 269 11.93 -8.60 -9.83
N LEU A 270 12.40 -9.15 -8.70
CA LEU A 270 12.01 -8.73 -7.36
C LEU A 270 12.97 -7.65 -6.85
N ARG A 271 12.42 -6.69 -6.13
CA ARG A 271 13.17 -5.79 -5.24
C ARG A 271 12.31 -5.41 -4.05
N PHE A 272 12.94 -5.19 -2.93
CA PHE A 272 12.31 -4.67 -1.73
C PHE A 272 12.70 -3.21 -1.57
N ARG A 273 11.72 -2.34 -1.58
CA ARG A 273 11.91 -0.89 -1.47
C ARG A 273 11.47 -0.43 -0.09
N GLN A 274 12.37 0.26 0.60
CA GLN A 274 12.03 0.94 1.84
C GLN A 274 11.05 2.09 1.53
N HIS A 275 9.97 2.18 2.30
CA HIS A 275 9.06 3.32 2.19
C HIS A 275 9.75 4.59 2.70
N ARG A 276 9.52 5.72 2.03
CA ARG A 276 10.04 7.04 2.43
C ARG A 276 9.11 7.68 3.43
#